data_c367a3013c2be4ab5013fbb25330ee7e
#
_entry.id   c367a3013c2be4ab5013fbb25330ee7e
#
_cell.length_a   1.000
_cell.length_b   1.000
_cell.length_c   1.000
_cell.angle_alpha   90.00
_cell.angle_beta   90.00
_cell.angle_gamma   90.00
#
_symmetry.space_group_name_H-M   'P 1'
#
loop_
_entity.id
_entity.type
_entity.pdbx_description
1 polymer ?
#
loop_
_entity_poly.entity_id
_entity_poly.type
_entity_poly.pdbx_seq_one_letter_code
_entity_poly.pdbx_strand_id
1 'polypeptide(L)'
;HPGTNMVFLCQPNNPTGQLAEPALVEALLRRCEAVGAVLAVDECFLDFLPEGEGLSAKHLLKNSKKLIILKAFTKLYGMAGVRLGYCLCSDTELLARMRAAGQPWAISGLAQAAGIAALDETEYVAKVRALIEAQRPVLADGLRALGLRVIEGRANYLLFRAPEALGEALRRK
;
A
#
# COMPACT_ATOMS: atom_id res chain seq x y z
N HIS A 1 -15.50 -6.12 17.02
CA HIS A 1 -16.63 -5.79 17.91
C HIS A 1 -17.93 -5.71 17.11
N PRO A 2 -19.09 -6.06 17.69
CA PRO A 2 -20.39 -5.71 17.12
C PRO A 2 -20.42 -4.19 16.86
N GLY A 3 -20.93 -3.79 15.68
CA GLY A 3 -20.96 -2.38 15.28
C GLY A 3 -19.71 -1.89 14.51
N THR A 4 -18.68 -2.72 14.33
CA THR A 4 -17.59 -2.42 13.39
C THR A 4 -18.12 -2.50 11.96
N ASN A 5 -17.97 -1.40 11.19
CA ASN A 5 -18.43 -1.34 9.80
C ASN A 5 -17.29 -1.55 8.80
N MET A 6 -16.07 -1.18 9.19
CA MET A 6 -14.90 -1.27 8.32
C MET A 6 -13.62 -1.49 9.13
N VAL A 7 -12.70 -2.28 8.59
CA VAL A 7 -11.35 -2.52 9.12
C VAL A 7 -10.36 -2.16 8.03
N PHE A 8 -9.31 -1.43 8.37
CA PHE A 8 -8.19 -1.11 7.46
C PHE A 8 -6.96 -1.92 7.84
N LEU A 9 -6.32 -2.50 6.84
CA LEU A 9 -5.02 -3.17 6.95
C LEU A 9 -4.08 -2.58 5.90
N CYS A 10 -2.96 -2.00 6.33
CA CYS A 10 -1.93 -1.50 5.42
C CYS A 10 -0.91 -2.61 5.13
N GLN A 11 -0.67 -2.92 3.86
CA GLN A 11 0.12 -4.07 3.41
C GLN A 11 1.05 -3.67 2.24
N PRO A 12 2.37 -3.52 2.43
CA PRO A 12 3.10 -3.47 3.72
C PRO A 12 2.64 -2.35 4.64
N ASN A 13 2.75 -2.57 5.95
CA ASN A 13 2.32 -1.58 6.93
C ASN A 13 3.19 -0.30 6.88
N ASN A 14 2.57 0.84 6.81
CA ASN A 14 3.23 2.13 6.99
C ASN A 14 2.99 2.59 8.45
N PRO A 15 4.04 2.85 9.25
CA PRO A 15 5.42 3.14 8.83
C PRO A 15 6.43 1.98 8.97
N THR A 16 6.04 0.79 9.45
CA THR A 16 6.99 -0.28 9.80
C THR A 16 7.59 -1.00 8.59
N GLY A 17 6.90 -0.98 7.45
CA GLY A 17 7.26 -1.75 6.26
C GLY A 17 7.03 -3.26 6.39
N GLN A 18 6.42 -3.71 7.49
CA GLN A 18 6.16 -5.12 7.74
C GLN A 18 4.98 -5.63 6.92
N LEU A 19 5.09 -6.88 6.48
CA LEU A 19 4.03 -7.62 5.79
C LEU A 19 3.20 -8.40 6.80
N ALA A 20 1.91 -8.40 6.62
CA ALA A 20 1.03 -9.37 7.28
C ALA A 20 1.11 -10.71 6.54
N GLU A 21 1.15 -11.79 7.30
CA GLU A 21 1.08 -13.14 6.73
C GLU A 21 -0.25 -13.33 5.99
N PRO A 22 -0.27 -14.02 4.83
CA PRO A 22 -1.51 -14.25 4.06
C PRO A 22 -2.62 -14.85 4.91
N ALA A 23 -2.30 -15.81 5.78
CA ALA A 23 -3.25 -16.43 6.71
C ALA A 23 -3.91 -15.42 7.67
N LEU A 24 -3.18 -14.36 8.08
CA LEU A 24 -3.73 -13.30 8.90
C LEU A 24 -4.74 -12.44 8.12
N VAL A 25 -4.42 -12.12 6.85
CA VAL A 25 -5.33 -11.36 5.97
C VAL A 25 -6.63 -12.12 5.77
N GLU A 26 -6.55 -13.42 5.47
CA GLU A 26 -7.72 -14.30 5.35
C GLU A 26 -8.53 -14.39 6.65
N ALA A 27 -7.85 -14.55 7.79
CA ALA A 27 -8.52 -14.61 9.09
C ALA A 27 -9.24 -13.30 9.42
N LEU A 28 -8.65 -12.15 9.10
CA LEU A 28 -9.27 -10.84 9.26
C LEU A 28 -10.50 -10.71 8.35
N LEU A 29 -10.40 -11.13 7.09
CA LEU A 29 -11.53 -11.11 6.16
C LEU A 29 -12.70 -11.94 6.68
N ARG A 30 -12.46 -13.20 7.08
CA ARG A 30 -13.50 -14.06 7.67
C ARG A 30 -14.16 -13.42 8.90
N ARG A 31 -13.37 -12.75 9.75
CA ARG A 31 -13.92 -12.04 10.94
C ARG A 31 -14.73 -10.81 10.55
N CYS A 32 -14.33 -10.08 9.53
CA CYS A 32 -15.11 -8.97 8.98
C CYS A 32 -16.45 -9.46 8.44
N GLU A 33 -16.43 -10.53 7.64
CA GLU A 33 -17.64 -11.14 7.09
C GLU A 33 -18.62 -11.59 8.18
N ALA A 34 -18.12 -12.23 9.25
CA ALA A 34 -18.93 -12.70 10.37
C ALA A 34 -19.68 -11.58 11.12
N VAL A 35 -19.20 -10.34 11.07
CA VAL A 35 -19.83 -9.19 11.71
C VAL A 35 -20.43 -8.19 10.70
N GLY A 36 -20.41 -8.53 9.41
CA GLY A 36 -20.93 -7.68 8.34
C GLY A 36 -20.03 -6.50 7.94
N ALA A 37 -18.82 -6.41 8.51
CA ALA A 37 -17.84 -5.37 8.21
C ALA A 37 -17.16 -5.57 6.85
N VAL A 38 -16.58 -4.50 6.29
CA VAL A 38 -15.73 -4.53 5.11
C VAL A 38 -14.26 -4.48 5.55
N LEU A 39 -13.42 -5.35 4.97
CA LEU A 39 -11.97 -5.26 5.07
C LEU A 39 -11.43 -4.43 3.91
N ALA A 40 -10.76 -3.32 4.20
CA ALA A 40 -9.99 -2.52 3.23
C ALA A 40 -8.50 -2.82 3.41
N VAL A 41 -7.88 -3.42 2.40
CA VAL A 41 -6.43 -3.69 2.37
C VAL A 41 -5.76 -2.63 1.53
N ASP A 42 -4.91 -1.80 2.15
CA ASP A 42 -4.13 -0.79 1.44
C ASP A 42 -2.82 -1.40 0.94
N GLU A 43 -2.79 -1.71 -0.34
CA GLU A 43 -1.64 -2.29 -1.04
C GLU A 43 -0.85 -1.25 -1.86
N CYS A 44 -0.94 0.04 -1.53
CA CYS A 44 -0.28 1.10 -2.29
C CYS A 44 1.25 0.96 -2.36
N PHE A 45 1.86 0.22 -1.44
CA PHE A 45 3.30 -0.05 -1.42
C PHE A 45 3.67 -1.48 -1.82
N LEU A 46 2.68 -2.35 -2.02
CA LEU A 46 2.94 -3.77 -2.29
C LEU A 46 3.62 -4.01 -3.64
N ASP A 47 3.30 -3.18 -4.62
CA ASP A 47 3.82 -3.32 -5.99
C ASP A 47 5.33 -3.00 -6.12
N PHE A 48 5.96 -2.45 -5.07
CA PHE A 48 7.41 -2.33 -4.99
C PHE A 48 8.12 -3.67 -4.79
N LEU A 49 7.41 -4.69 -4.32
CA LEU A 49 7.98 -6.02 -4.09
C LEU A 49 7.91 -6.84 -5.38
N PRO A 50 8.99 -7.52 -5.78
CA PRO A 50 8.96 -8.43 -6.94
C PRO A 50 7.87 -9.50 -6.83
N GLU A 51 7.68 -10.06 -5.62
CA GLU A 51 6.66 -11.05 -5.29
C GLU A 51 5.29 -10.45 -4.92
N GLY A 52 5.12 -9.13 -5.06
CA GLY A 52 3.93 -8.41 -4.57
C GLY A 52 2.60 -8.94 -5.11
N GLU A 53 2.59 -9.42 -6.36
CA GLU A 53 1.37 -10.02 -6.95
C GLU A 53 0.94 -11.29 -6.18
N GLY A 54 1.89 -12.14 -5.80
CA GLY A 54 1.63 -13.35 -5.00
C GLY A 54 1.21 -13.08 -3.56
N LEU A 55 1.57 -11.90 -3.03
CA LEU A 55 1.23 -11.45 -1.69
C LEU A 55 -0.07 -10.64 -1.63
N SER A 56 -0.62 -10.27 -2.78
CA SER A 56 -1.85 -9.48 -2.88
C SER A 56 -3.07 -10.29 -2.44
N ALA A 57 -3.99 -9.63 -1.75
CA ALA A 57 -5.29 -10.19 -1.39
C ALA A 57 -6.25 -10.34 -2.59
N LYS A 58 -5.84 -10.04 -3.83
CA LYS A 58 -6.67 -10.11 -5.04
C LYS A 58 -7.36 -11.47 -5.23
N HIS A 59 -6.66 -12.57 -4.90
CA HIS A 59 -7.20 -13.91 -5.03
C HIS A 59 -8.45 -14.16 -4.16
N LEU A 60 -8.64 -13.38 -3.08
CA LEU A 60 -9.79 -13.48 -2.19
C LEU A 60 -11.03 -12.77 -2.74
N LEU A 61 -10.86 -11.82 -3.68
CA LEU A 61 -11.98 -11.05 -4.25
C LEU A 61 -13.05 -11.94 -4.91
N LYS A 62 -12.65 -13.05 -5.53
CA LYS A 62 -13.56 -13.97 -6.19
C LYS A 62 -14.56 -14.64 -5.23
N ASN A 63 -14.22 -14.71 -3.94
CA ASN A 63 -14.99 -15.44 -2.93
C ASN A 63 -15.61 -14.49 -1.88
N SER A 64 -15.30 -13.18 -1.90
CA SER A 64 -15.79 -12.25 -0.89
C SER A 64 -16.24 -10.91 -1.49
N LYS A 65 -17.42 -10.47 -1.07
CA LYS A 65 -17.94 -9.11 -1.32
C LYS A 65 -17.57 -8.11 -0.22
N LYS A 66 -16.90 -8.56 0.82
CA LYS A 66 -16.50 -7.74 1.98
C LYS A 66 -15.02 -7.30 1.94
N LEU A 67 -14.41 -7.40 0.76
CA LEU A 67 -13.01 -7.01 0.55
C LEU A 67 -12.91 -5.85 -0.44
N ILE A 68 -12.15 -4.82 -0.06
CA ILE A 68 -11.69 -3.73 -0.93
C ILE A 68 -10.16 -3.74 -0.91
N ILE A 69 -9.52 -3.70 -2.06
CA ILE A 69 -8.08 -3.53 -2.18
C ILE A 69 -7.82 -2.15 -2.75
N LEU A 70 -6.97 -1.36 -2.10
CA LEU A 70 -6.58 -0.02 -2.54
C LEU A 70 -5.21 -0.07 -3.21
N LYS A 71 -5.09 0.58 -4.35
CA LYS A 71 -3.87 0.72 -5.16
C LYS A 71 -3.65 2.17 -5.55
N ALA A 72 -2.39 2.58 -5.73
CA ALA A 72 -2.07 3.95 -6.08
C ALA A 72 -0.93 4.05 -7.09
N PHE A 73 -1.06 4.97 -8.03
CA PHE A 73 0.01 5.36 -8.96
C PHE A 73 1.02 6.33 -8.33
N THR A 74 0.65 6.93 -7.20
CA THR A 74 1.43 7.97 -6.53
C THR A 74 2.81 7.53 -6.07
N LYS A 75 2.98 6.24 -5.77
CA LYS A 75 4.19 5.68 -5.15
C LYS A 75 5.11 5.07 -6.20
N LEU A 76 4.79 3.89 -6.70
CA LEU A 76 5.64 3.13 -7.62
C LEU A 76 5.98 3.93 -8.89
N TYR A 77 4.98 4.59 -9.48
CA TYR A 77 5.16 5.35 -10.71
C TYR A 77 5.59 6.82 -10.49
N GLY A 78 5.83 7.23 -9.24
CA GLY A 78 6.28 8.59 -8.94
C GLY A 78 5.27 9.70 -9.27
N MET A 79 4.00 9.37 -9.48
CA MET A 79 2.97 10.29 -9.97
C MET A 79 2.15 10.92 -8.84
N ALA A 80 2.80 11.38 -7.77
CA ALA A 80 2.11 11.93 -6.61
C ALA A 80 1.22 13.13 -6.93
N GLY A 81 1.65 14.02 -7.83
CA GLY A 81 0.91 15.22 -8.26
C GLY A 81 -0.32 14.92 -9.11
N VAL A 82 -0.37 13.78 -9.79
CA VAL A 82 -1.48 13.38 -10.68
C VAL A 82 -2.73 12.98 -9.90
N ARG A 83 -2.59 12.59 -8.62
CA ARG A 83 -3.69 12.23 -7.72
C ARG A 83 -4.52 11.06 -8.22
N LEU A 84 -3.85 9.99 -8.69
CA LEU A 84 -4.50 8.81 -9.26
C LEU A 84 -4.31 7.59 -8.35
N GLY A 85 -5.38 6.86 -8.13
CA GLY A 85 -5.44 5.57 -7.49
C GLY A 85 -6.69 4.82 -7.91
N TYR A 86 -6.81 3.58 -7.51
CA TYR A 86 -7.98 2.74 -7.80
C TYR A 86 -8.23 1.76 -6.68
N CYS A 87 -9.43 1.20 -6.66
CA CYS A 87 -9.76 0.09 -5.79
C CYS A 87 -10.26 -1.11 -6.61
N LEU A 88 -10.06 -2.29 -6.04
CA LEU A 88 -10.61 -3.55 -6.54
C LEU A 88 -11.62 -4.06 -5.50
N CYS A 89 -12.80 -4.41 -5.96
CA CYS A 89 -13.87 -4.98 -5.14
C CYS A 89 -14.79 -5.81 -6.03
N SER A 90 -15.27 -6.94 -5.55
CA SER A 90 -16.25 -7.76 -6.28
C SER A 90 -17.71 -7.40 -5.98
N ASP A 91 -17.97 -6.54 -4.99
CA ASP A 91 -19.30 -5.97 -4.72
C ASP A 91 -19.56 -4.77 -5.62
N THR A 92 -20.24 -5.00 -6.73
CA THR A 92 -20.59 -3.95 -7.70
C THR A 92 -21.56 -2.91 -7.13
N GLU A 93 -22.43 -3.29 -6.18
CA GLU A 93 -23.33 -2.36 -5.51
C GLU A 93 -22.57 -1.44 -4.57
N LEU A 94 -21.61 -1.96 -3.81
CA LEU A 94 -20.72 -1.15 -2.98
C LEU A 94 -19.92 -0.16 -3.84
N LEU A 95 -19.35 -0.61 -4.97
CA LEU A 95 -18.65 0.27 -5.91
C LEU A 95 -19.56 1.36 -6.48
N ALA A 96 -20.81 1.04 -6.80
CA ALA A 96 -21.78 2.03 -7.29
C ALA A 96 -22.09 3.08 -6.21
N ARG A 97 -22.29 2.66 -4.95
CA ARG A 97 -22.49 3.59 -3.82
C ARG A 97 -21.26 4.47 -3.56
N MET A 98 -20.05 3.89 -3.61
CA MET A 98 -18.80 4.65 -3.47
C MET A 98 -18.68 5.71 -4.57
N ARG A 99 -19.00 5.34 -5.81
CA ARG A 99 -18.98 6.27 -6.96
C ARG A 99 -20.02 7.38 -6.79
N ALA A 100 -21.23 7.06 -6.33
CA ALA A 100 -22.29 8.04 -6.10
C ALA A 100 -21.99 9.01 -4.94
N ALA A 101 -21.22 8.54 -3.92
CA ALA A 101 -20.77 9.38 -2.81
C ALA A 101 -19.57 10.26 -3.17
N GLY A 102 -18.88 9.96 -4.27
CA GLY A 102 -17.74 10.74 -4.76
C GLY A 102 -18.19 12.00 -5.49
N GLN A 103 -17.26 12.94 -5.64
CA GLN A 103 -17.53 14.15 -6.42
C GLN A 103 -17.51 13.84 -7.93
N PRO A 104 -18.34 14.52 -8.74
CA PRO A 104 -18.24 14.47 -10.20
C PRO A 104 -16.84 14.89 -10.66
N TRP A 105 -16.38 14.28 -11.76
CA TRP A 105 -15.08 14.61 -12.36
C TRP A 105 -13.88 14.43 -11.42
N ALA A 106 -13.95 13.47 -10.49
CA ALA A 106 -12.91 13.21 -9.49
C ALA A 106 -11.53 12.93 -10.10
N ILE A 107 -11.47 12.36 -11.31
CA ILE A 107 -10.25 12.00 -12.02
C ILE A 107 -10.15 12.83 -13.32
N SER A 108 -9.12 13.64 -13.44
CA SER A 108 -8.89 14.44 -14.65
C SER A 108 -8.53 13.55 -15.85
N GLY A 109 -8.81 14.02 -17.07
CA GLY A 109 -8.42 13.32 -18.29
C GLY A 109 -6.92 13.10 -18.41
N LEU A 110 -6.10 14.06 -17.93
CA LEU A 110 -4.65 13.93 -17.88
C LEU A 110 -4.22 12.80 -16.93
N ALA A 111 -4.86 12.68 -15.76
CA ALA A 111 -4.58 11.61 -14.82
C ALA A 111 -4.93 10.23 -15.40
N GLN A 112 -6.06 10.14 -16.12
CA GLN A 112 -6.46 8.89 -16.79
C GLN A 112 -5.45 8.50 -17.88
N ALA A 113 -5.06 9.42 -18.75
CA ALA A 113 -4.07 9.16 -19.80
C ALA A 113 -2.71 8.76 -19.22
N ALA A 114 -2.23 9.48 -18.20
CA ALA A 114 -0.99 9.15 -17.51
C ALA A 114 -1.04 7.76 -16.84
N GLY A 115 -2.17 7.41 -16.21
CA GLY A 115 -2.34 6.10 -15.59
C GLY A 115 -2.34 4.95 -16.59
N ILE A 116 -2.99 5.12 -17.73
CA ILE A 116 -3.00 4.12 -18.82
C ILE A 116 -1.57 3.92 -19.34
N ALA A 117 -0.85 5.01 -19.65
CA ALA A 117 0.53 4.93 -20.13
C ALA A 117 1.47 4.27 -19.09
N ALA A 118 1.28 4.58 -17.80
CA ALA A 118 2.10 4.03 -16.73
C ALA A 118 1.97 2.49 -16.59
N LEU A 119 0.83 1.91 -16.93
CA LEU A 119 0.63 0.46 -16.85
C LEU A 119 1.49 -0.31 -17.85
N ASP A 120 1.93 0.30 -18.93
CA ASP A 120 2.80 -0.29 -19.95
C ASP A 120 4.29 -0.18 -19.59
N GLU A 121 4.64 0.62 -18.56
CA GLU A 121 6.01 0.92 -18.14
C GLU A 121 6.65 -0.22 -17.31
N THR A 122 6.62 -1.44 -17.82
CA THR A 122 7.12 -2.63 -17.11
C THR A 122 8.63 -2.59 -16.85
N GLU A 123 9.41 -2.02 -17.78
CA GLU A 123 10.86 -1.85 -17.61
C GLU A 123 11.19 -0.86 -16.48
N TYR A 124 10.45 0.24 -16.40
CA TYR A 124 10.56 1.21 -15.30
C TYR A 124 10.29 0.53 -13.95
N VAL A 125 9.22 -0.24 -13.84
CA VAL A 125 8.86 -0.97 -12.62
C VAL A 125 9.99 -1.93 -12.21
N ALA A 126 10.54 -2.68 -13.16
CA ALA A 126 11.67 -3.59 -12.91
C ALA A 126 12.91 -2.85 -12.40
N LYS A 127 13.27 -1.71 -13.01
CA LYS A 127 14.38 -0.86 -12.58
C LYS A 127 14.18 -0.30 -11.17
N VAL A 128 12.98 0.17 -10.84
CA VAL A 128 12.66 0.69 -9.50
C VAL A 128 12.78 -0.40 -8.45
N ARG A 129 12.26 -1.61 -8.71
CA ARG A 129 12.38 -2.76 -7.80
C ARG A 129 13.84 -3.13 -7.55
N ALA A 130 14.64 -3.25 -8.61
CA ALA A 130 16.07 -3.56 -8.51
C ALA A 130 16.84 -2.47 -7.72
N LEU A 131 16.52 -1.19 -7.93
CA LEU A 131 17.11 -0.09 -7.19
C LEU A 131 16.82 -0.19 -5.69
N ILE A 132 15.56 -0.44 -5.32
CA ILE A 132 15.17 -0.56 -3.92
C ILE A 132 15.82 -1.77 -3.27
N GLU A 133 15.86 -2.91 -3.95
CA GLU A 133 16.51 -4.13 -3.48
C GLU A 133 18.00 -3.88 -3.19
N ALA A 134 18.69 -3.14 -4.07
CA ALA A 134 20.10 -2.80 -3.89
C ALA A 134 20.34 -1.73 -2.81
N GLN A 135 19.53 -0.67 -2.76
CA GLN A 135 19.82 0.49 -1.91
C GLN A 135 19.27 0.39 -0.49
N ARG A 136 18.16 -0.33 -0.29
CA ARG A 136 17.53 -0.50 1.00
C ARG A 136 18.46 -1.12 2.05
N PRO A 137 19.19 -2.24 1.77
CA PRO A 137 20.16 -2.80 2.70
C PRO A 137 21.30 -1.82 3.05
N VAL A 138 21.82 -1.12 2.06
CA VAL A 138 22.91 -0.12 2.26
C VAL A 138 22.48 0.95 3.27
N LEU A 139 21.27 1.50 3.11
CA LEU A 139 20.73 2.49 4.05
C LEU A 139 20.48 1.88 5.44
N ALA A 140 19.93 0.68 5.51
CA ALA A 140 19.65 0.00 6.77
C ALA A 140 20.92 -0.29 7.55
N ASP A 141 21.97 -0.77 6.88
CA ASP A 141 23.25 -1.09 7.49
C ASP A 141 24.02 0.18 7.90
N GLY A 142 23.94 1.25 7.11
CA GLY A 142 24.45 2.56 7.51
C GLY A 142 23.80 3.10 8.79
N LEU A 143 22.47 2.96 8.92
CA LEU A 143 21.76 3.37 10.12
C LEU A 143 22.14 2.50 11.34
N ARG A 144 22.29 1.18 11.15
CA ARG A 144 22.75 0.25 12.20
C ARG A 144 24.18 0.55 12.65
N ALA A 145 25.08 0.89 11.71
CA ALA A 145 26.44 1.29 12.02
C ALA A 145 26.53 2.56 12.88
N LEU A 146 25.52 3.44 12.79
CA LEU A 146 25.35 4.61 13.66
C LEU A 146 24.70 4.25 15.02
N GLY A 147 24.48 2.97 15.34
CA GLY A 147 23.86 2.52 16.57
C GLY A 147 22.34 2.67 16.62
N LEU A 148 21.68 2.96 15.49
CA LEU A 148 20.24 3.13 15.42
C LEU A 148 19.53 1.78 15.25
N ARG A 149 18.43 1.58 15.98
CA ARG A 149 17.61 0.37 15.85
C ARG A 149 16.68 0.49 14.64
N VAL A 150 17.01 -0.21 13.56
CA VAL A 150 16.18 -0.30 12.34
C VAL A 150 15.14 -1.40 12.53
N ILE A 151 13.87 -1.11 12.20
CA ILE A 151 12.78 -2.09 12.18
C ILE A 151 12.84 -2.85 10.85
N GLU A 152 12.81 -4.19 10.94
CA GLU A 152 12.76 -5.02 9.74
C GLU A 152 11.42 -4.85 9.02
N GLY A 153 11.49 -4.63 7.71
CA GLY A 153 10.33 -4.44 6.85
C GLY A 153 10.71 -4.67 5.39
N ARG A 154 9.73 -4.61 4.49
CA ARG A 154 9.90 -4.92 3.06
C ARG A 154 9.58 -3.74 2.13
N ALA A 155 9.02 -2.65 2.66
CA ALA A 155 8.67 -1.47 1.88
C ALA A 155 9.89 -0.69 1.37
N ASN A 156 9.67 0.27 0.47
CA ASN A 156 10.67 1.19 -0.07
C ASN A 156 11.08 2.31 0.90
N TYR A 157 10.75 2.16 2.18
CA TYR A 157 11.15 3.04 3.29
C TYR A 157 11.62 2.21 4.47
N LEU A 158 12.28 2.88 5.42
CA LEU A 158 12.75 2.29 6.66
C LEU A 158 12.17 3.04 7.85
N LEU A 159 11.81 2.30 8.90
CA LEU A 159 11.52 2.84 10.21
C LEU A 159 12.68 2.52 11.15
N PHE A 160 13.18 3.51 11.85
CA PHE A 160 14.22 3.32 12.87
C PHE A 160 13.92 4.15 14.10
N ARG A 161 14.39 3.68 15.25
CA ARG A 161 14.31 4.42 16.51
C ARG A 161 15.51 5.32 16.62
N ALA A 162 15.28 6.61 16.88
CA ALA A 162 16.31 7.62 17.05
C ALA A 162 16.15 8.38 18.38
N PRO A 163 17.20 9.03 18.89
CA PRO A 163 17.08 10.00 19.98
C PRO A 163 16.09 11.11 19.62
N GLU A 164 15.36 11.61 20.61
CA GLU A 164 14.30 12.62 20.41
C GLU A 164 14.82 13.88 19.69
N ALA A 165 16.02 14.34 20.05
CA ALA A 165 16.63 15.53 19.45
C ALA A 165 17.07 15.38 17.98
N LEU A 166 17.15 14.14 17.43
CA LEU A 166 17.65 13.93 16.07
C LEU A 166 16.73 14.58 15.02
N GLY A 167 15.43 14.45 15.18
CA GLY A 167 14.45 15.04 14.26
C GLY A 167 14.56 16.57 14.17
N GLU A 168 14.77 17.24 15.31
CA GLU A 168 14.97 18.69 15.35
C GLU A 168 16.33 19.10 14.74
N ALA A 169 17.38 18.34 15.05
CA ALA A 169 18.71 18.62 14.50
C ALA A 169 18.74 18.50 12.97
N LEU A 170 18.05 17.53 12.39
CA LEU A 170 17.95 17.34 10.93
C LEU A 170 17.10 18.42 10.25
N ARG A 171 16.09 18.98 10.91
CA ARG A 171 15.29 20.08 10.34
C ARG A 171 16.03 21.42 10.27
N ARG A 172 17.07 21.59 11.07
CA ARG A 172 17.88 22.83 11.12
C ARG A 172 19.00 22.86 10.08
N LYS A 173 19.27 21.75 9.40
CA LYS A 173 20.23 21.62 8.31
C LYS A 173 19.54 21.69 6.95
#